data_5bf505c8ff36de1706b4ab90fa4f18e1
#
_entry.id   5bf505c8ff36de1706b4ab90fa4f18e1
#
_cell.length_a   1.000
_cell.length_b   1.000
_cell.length_c   1.000
_cell.angle_alpha   90.00
_cell.angle_beta   90.00
_cell.angle_gamma   90.00
#
_symmetry.space_group_name_H-M   'P 1'
#
loop_
_entity.id
_entity.type
_entity.pdbx_description
1 polymer ?
#
loop_
_entity_poly.entity_id
_entity_poly.type
_entity_poly.pdbx_seq_one_letter_code
_entity_poly.pdbx_strand_id
1 'polypeptide(L)' 'METMFEKVQAILAKQLRMAPAKVTMEAQIKKDLGADSLDILQLLMRIEDQYGIVIPDKALATFTTVSDVVKYLEQEGTQL' A
#
# COMPACT_ATOMS: atom_id res chain seq x y z
N MET A 1 -8.59 17.01 -2.65
CA MET A 1 -7.24 16.59 -2.30
C MET A 1 -7.24 15.12 -1.92
N GLU A 2 -6.34 14.34 -2.49
CA GLU A 2 -6.29 12.91 -2.18
C GLU A 2 -5.65 12.66 -0.82
N THR A 3 -6.26 11.75 -0.05
CA THR A 3 -5.65 11.28 1.19
C THR A 3 -4.59 10.23 0.86
N MET A 4 -3.75 9.91 1.84
CA MET A 4 -2.77 8.84 1.65
C MET A 4 -3.46 7.51 1.36
N PHE A 5 -4.59 7.25 2.02
CA PHE A 5 -5.39 6.06 1.74
C PHE A 5 -5.83 6.01 0.27
N GLU A 6 -6.34 7.11 -0.26
CA GLU A 6 -6.79 7.14 -1.64
C GLU A 6 -5.66 6.86 -2.62
N LYS A 7 -4.46 7.36 -2.33
CA LYS A 7 -3.30 7.11 -3.17
C LYS A 7 -2.91 5.64 -3.14
N VAL A 8 -2.86 5.05 -1.96
CA VAL A 8 -2.55 3.62 -1.82
C VAL A 8 -3.64 2.77 -2.47
N GLN A 9 -4.90 3.15 -2.26
CA GLN A 9 -6.04 2.47 -2.85
C GLN A 9 -5.94 2.43 -4.37
N ALA A 10 -5.62 3.56 -4.98
CA ALA A 10 -5.50 3.64 -6.43
C ALA A 10 -4.37 2.76 -6.97
N ILE A 11 -3.23 2.76 -6.29
CA ILE A 11 -2.08 1.96 -6.71
C ILE A 11 -2.41 0.47 -6.59
N LEU A 12 -3.00 0.06 -5.46
CA LEU A 12 -3.36 -1.34 -5.25
C LEU A 12 -4.40 -1.81 -6.25
N ALA A 13 -5.45 -1.01 -6.46
CA ALA A 13 -6.51 -1.37 -7.38
C ALA A 13 -5.99 -1.57 -8.79
N LYS A 14 -5.10 -0.69 -9.21
CA LYS A 14 -4.50 -0.80 -10.53
C LYS A 14 -3.60 -2.01 -10.66
N GLN A 15 -2.78 -2.26 -9.65
CA GLN A 15 -1.83 -3.37 -9.68
C GLN A 15 -2.54 -4.72 -9.63
N LEU A 16 -3.59 -4.83 -8.81
CA LEU A 16 -4.33 -6.07 -8.63
C LEU A 16 -5.50 -6.20 -9.58
N ARG A 17 -5.72 -5.19 -10.42
CA ARG A 17 -6.78 -5.18 -11.44
C ARG A 17 -8.16 -5.38 -10.83
N MET A 18 -8.46 -4.60 -9.80
CA MET A 18 -9.75 -4.67 -9.13
C MET A 18 -10.34 -3.28 -8.96
N ALA A 19 -11.63 -3.23 -8.64
CA ALA A 19 -12.30 -1.96 -8.39
C ALA A 19 -11.74 -1.32 -7.11
N PRO A 20 -11.48 0.00 -7.12
CA PRO A 20 -10.99 0.66 -5.92
C PRO A 20 -11.87 0.48 -4.70
N ALA A 21 -13.17 0.34 -4.89
CA ALA A 21 -14.11 0.14 -3.79
C ALA A 21 -13.83 -1.12 -2.98
N LYS A 22 -13.13 -2.10 -3.55
CA LYS A 22 -12.76 -3.32 -2.84
C LYS A 22 -11.55 -3.13 -1.95
N VAL A 23 -10.80 -2.07 -2.15
CA VAL A 23 -9.61 -1.77 -1.37
C VAL A 23 -10.01 -0.87 -0.22
N THR A 24 -10.27 -1.48 0.95
CA THR A 24 -10.67 -0.73 2.15
C THR A 24 -9.53 -0.76 3.16
N MET A 25 -9.64 0.09 4.17
CA MET A 25 -8.60 0.17 5.22
C MET A 25 -8.47 -1.16 5.97
N GLU A 26 -9.58 -1.86 6.17
CA GLU A 26 -9.61 -3.13 6.90
C GLU A 26 -9.22 -4.33 6.04
N ALA A 27 -9.17 -4.17 4.74
CA ALA A 27 -8.87 -5.28 3.84
C ALA A 27 -7.47 -5.83 4.09
N GLN A 28 -7.39 -7.14 4.25
CA GLN A 28 -6.10 -7.82 4.36
C GLN A 28 -5.53 -8.01 2.97
N ILE A 29 -4.32 -7.52 2.78
CA ILE A 29 -3.75 -7.47 1.43
C ILE A 29 -3.63 -8.87 0.81
N LYS A 30 -3.17 -9.85 1.60
CA LYS A 30 -3.02 -11.21 1.10
C LYS A 30 -4.34 -11.98 1.06
N LYS A 31 -5.13 -11.88 2.12
CA LYS A 31 -6.35 -12.69 2.25
C LYS A 31 -7.53 -12.12 1.48
N ASP A 32 -7.77 -10.83 1.63
CA ASP A 32 -8.96 -10.22 1.05
C ASP A 32 -8.73 -9.75 -0.38
N LEU A 33 -7.54 -9.25 -0.67
CA LEU A 33 -7.21 -8.74 -1.99
C LEU A 33 -6.49 -9.76 -2.86
N GLY A 34 -6.06 -10.87 -2.28
CA GLY A 34 -5.43 -11.94 -3.03
C GLY A 34 -4.02 -11.64 -3.51
N ALA A 35 -3.37 -10.64 -2.94
CA ALA A 35 -2.01 -10.28 -3.34
C ALA A 35 -1.01 -11.24 -2.71
N ASP A 36 -0.03 -11.67 -3.50
CA ASP A 36 1.07 -12.47 -2.96
C ASP A 36 2.25 -11.56 -2.58
N SER A 37 3.34 -12.17 -2.11
CA SER A 37 4.50 -11.41 -1.66
C SER A 37 5.13 -10.58 -2.77
N LEU A 38 5.09 -11.07 -4.01
CA LEU A 38 5.62 -10.34 -5.15
C LEU A 38 4.77 -9.10 -5.44
N ASP A 39 3.45 -9.25 -5.36
CA ASP A 39 2.55 -8.12 -5.57
C ASP A 39 2.79 -7.03 -4.53
N ILE A 40 2.99 -7.42 -3.28
CA ILE A 40 3.27 -6.47 -2.20
C ILE A 40 4.60 -5.77 -2.46
N LEU A 41 5.62 -6.52 -2.85
CA LEU A 41 6.92 -5.94 -3.16
C LEU A 41 6.81 -4.92 -4.29
N GLN A 42 6.08 -5.25 -5.35
CA GLN A 42 5.90 -4.34 -6.47
C GLN A 42 5.12 -3.09 -6.05
N LEU A 43 4.11 -3.26 -5.20
CA LEU A 43 3.37 -2.13 -4.66
C LEU A 43 4.29 -1.16 -3.93
N LEU A 44 5.14 -1.70 -3.06
CA LEU A 44 6.04 -0.87 -2.27
C LEU A 44 7.08 -0.19 -3.14
N MET A 45 7.57 -0.88 -4.18
CA MET A 45 8.50 -0.27 -5.12
C MET A 45 7.88 0.90 -5.87
N ARG A 46 6.60 0.79 -6.24
CA ARG A 46 5.88 1.89 -6.88
C ARG A 46 5.74 3.08 -5.94
N ILE A 47 5.45 2.80 -4.67
CA ILE A 47 5.32 3.84 -3.66
C ILE A 47 6.66 4.53 -3.43
N GLU A 48 7.73 3.76 -3.31
CA GLU A 48 9.07 4.31 -3.14
C GLU A 48 9.45 5.23 -4.30
N ASP A 49 9.14 4.76 -5.51
CA ASP A 49 9.47 5.50 -6.72
C ASP A 49 8.65 6.79 -6.83
N GLN A 50 7.38 6.70 -6.50
CA GLN A 50 6.46 7.83 -6.65
C GLN A 50 6.72 8.91 -5.59
N TYR A 51 7.07 8.52 -4.39
CA TYR A 51 7.23 9.45 -3.27
C TYR A 51 8.67 9.69 -2.86
N GLY A 52 9.62 9.01 -3.49
CA GLY A 52 11.03 9.20 -3.19
C GLY A 52 11.44 8.76 -1.80
N ILE A 53 10.79 7.71 -1.27
CA ILE A 53 11.09 7.16 0.05
C ILE A 53 11.63 5.75 -0.09
N VAL A 54 12.24 5.25 0.99
CA VAL A 54 12.74 3.88 1.05
C VAL A 54 11.99 3.14 2.15
N ILE A 55 11.38 2.01 1.81
CA ILE A 55 10.66 1.19 2.77
C ILE A 55 11.52 -0.02 3.09
N PRO A 56 12.00 -0.15 4.34
CA PRO A 56 12.88 -1.26 4.69
C PRO A 56 12.12 -2.59 4.75
N ASP A 57 12.87 -3.68 4.54
CA ASP A 57 12.27 -5.03 4.53
C ASP A 57 11.56 -5.37 5.83
N LYS A 58 12.05 -4.88 6.95
CA LYS A 58 11.43 -5.16 8.24
C LYS A 58 10.03 -4.54 8.33
N ALA A 59 9.81 -3.42 7.67
CA ALA A 59 8.47 -2.81 7.64
C ALA A 59 7.52 -3.66 6.81
N LEU A 60 8.03 -4.30 5.77
CA LEU A 60 7.25 -5.16 4.90
C LEU A 60 6.59 -6.29 5.69
N ALA A 61 7.29 -6.84 6.66
CA ALA A 61 6.79 -7.93 7.48
C ALA A 61 5.59 -7.53 8.35
N THR A 62 5.40 -6.25 8.60
CA THR A 62 4.30 -5.76 9.43
C THR A 62 3.05 -5.42 8.63
N PHE A 63 3.12 -5.43 7.31
CA PHE A 63 2.01 -5.02 6.45
C PHE A 63 1.03 -6.17 6.26
N THR A 64 -0.05 -6.15 7.02
CA THR A 64 -1.13 -7.14 6.91
C THR A 64 -2.34 -6.55 6.22
N THR A 65 -2.76 -5.34 6.62
CA THR A 65 -3.92 -4.68 6.05
C THR A 65 -3.49 -3.44 5.28
N VAL A 66 -4.43 -2.92 4.50
CA VAL A 66 -4.21 -1.65 3.79
C VAL A 66 -3.89 -0.54 4.78
N SER A 67 -4.56 -0.54 5.94
CA SER A 67 -4.33 0.48 6.95
C SER A 67 -2.89 0.46 7.48
N ASP A 68 -2.27 -0.70 7.56
CA ASP A 68 -0.87 -0.80 7.98
C ASP A 68 0.04 -0.03 7.04
N VAL A 69 -0.19 -0.17 5.75
CA VAL A 69 0.59 0.53 4.73
C VAL A 69 0.34 2.04 4.82
N VAL A 70 -0.93 2.41 4.93
CA VAL A 70 -1.30 3.83 4.99
C VAL A 70 -0.68 4.50 6.21
N LYS A 71 -0.78 3.85 7.37
CA LYS A 71 -0.22 4.40 8.61
C LYS A 71 1.30 4.56 8.52
N TYR A 72 1.96 3.58 7.95
CA TYR A 72 3.40 3.66 7.77
C TYR A 72 3.78 4.87 6.91
N LEU A 73 3.07 5.04 5.80
CA LEU A 73 3.35 6.13 4.89
C LEU A 73 3.04 7.49 5.50
N GLU A 74 1.99 7.57 6.31
CA GLU A 74 1.66 8.81 7.00
C GLU A 74 2.73 9.20 8.00
N GLN A 75 3.32 8.21 8.69
CA GLN A 75 4.36 8.47 9.67
C GLN A 75 5.71 8.82 9.02
N GLU A 76 6.06 8.10 7.95
CA GLU A 76 7.37 8.25 7.33
C GLU A 76 7.36 9.15 6.12
N GLY A 77 6.19 9.29 5.49
CA GLY A 77 6.05 10.01 4.24
C GLY A 77 5.37 11.36 4.35
N THR A 78 5.03 11.80 5.56
CA THR A 78 4.33 13.06 5.75
C THR A 78 5.14 14.27 5.31
N GLN A 79 6.42 14.10 5.13
CA GLN A 79 7.31 15.17 4.68
C GLN A 79 7.28 15.35 3.16
N LEU A 80 6.60 14.45 2.51
CA LEU A 80 6.44 14.50 1.06
C LEU A 80 5.36 15.51 0.69
#